data_faa29884490d0af00475280b69d9b4c4
#
_entry.id   faa29884490d0af00475280b69d9b4c4
#
_cell.length_a   1.000
_cell.length_b   1.000
_cell.length_c   1.000
_cell.angle_alpha   90.00
_cell.angle_beta   90.00
_cell.angle_gamma   90.00
#
_symmetry.space_group_name_H-M   'P 1'
#
loop_
_entity.id
_entity.type
_entity.pdbx_description
1 polymer ?
#
loop_
_entity_poly.entity_id
_entity_poly.type
_entity_poly.pdbx_seq_one_letter_code
_entity_poly.pdbx_strand_id
1 'polypeptide(L)'
;MSLRQITTKANANLAAVNYHFGSKEALMHELLSQRLDRLNLERLNLLSNCEKQWPENMDATAVFAMLFIPAFRISHESVGGKSFMRVLGRVYSDRSPFIRNYLQEHYRPIFGRFFEAFSRTLPDLPRNELGLRLHFGLKALSGILAGEDMQKLIDDLSMGEAINDGELMARLISLISPILTAPFGSPEQIGIIEEVLQLDNATAEAARKAVTEPDSGTHTAPGVLEWLKEGRLAL
;
A
#
# COMPACT_ATOMS: atom_id res chain seq x y z
N MET A 1 12.07 12.42 -11.13
CA MET A 1 13.38 12.95 -10.67
C MET A 1 14.48 12.35 -11.54
N SER A 2 15.40 13.18 -12.08
CA SER A 2 16.54 12.73 -12.91
C SER A 2 17.74 12.34 -12.02
N LEU A 3 18.70 11.57 -12.58
CA LEU A 3 19.94 11.21 -11.89
C LEU A 3 20.72 12.46 -11.42
N ARG A 4 20.76 13.51 -12.27
CA ARG A 4 21.37 14.79 -11.91
C ARG A 4 20.71 15.45 -10.69
N GLN A 5 19.40 15.43 -10.60
CA GLN A 5 18.68 15.95 -9.42
C GLN A 5 18.96 15.13 -8.16
N ILE A 6 19.11 13.80 -8.29
CA ILE A 6 19.47 12.93 -7.18
C ILE A 6 20.88 13.29 -6.68
N THR A 7 21.87 13.33 -7.57
CA THR A 7 23.25 13.61 -7.20
C THR A 7 23.44 15.01 -6.63
N THR A 8 22.75 16.02 -7.17
CA THR A 8 22.76 17.38 -6.60
C THR A 8 22.21 17.40 -5.17
N LYS A 9 21.08 16.73 -4.91
CA LYS A 9 20.53 16.65 -3.54
C LYS A 9 21.38 15.85 -2.57
N ALA A 10 22.10 14.84 -3.08
CA ALA A 10 23.00 13.99 -2.29
C ALA A 10 24.39 14.58 -2.13
N ASN A 11 24.67 15.74 -2.73
CA ASN A 11 26.02 16.33 -2.83
C ASN A 11 27.05 15.32 -3.36
N ALA A 12 26.65 14.52 -4.38
CA ALA A 12 27.46 13.47 -4.98
C ALA A 12 27.87 13.84 -6.41
N ASN A 13 29.04 13.34 -6.82
CA ASN A 13 29.55 13.57 -8.16
C ASN A 13 28.76 12.76 -9.20
N LEU A 14 28.10 13.46 -10.13
CA LEU A 14 27.29 12.82 -11.19
C LEU A 14 28.14 11.90 -12.08
N ALA A 15 29.38 12.27 -12.39
CA ALA A 15 30.27 11.46 -13.23
C ALA A 15 30.64 10.14 -12.51
N ALA A 16 30.93 10.20 -11.21
CA ALA A 16 31.20 9.02 -10.40
C ALA A 16 29.96 8.09 -10.31
N VAL A 17 28.77 8.65 -10.10
CA VAL A 17 27.53 7.88 -10.05
C VAL A 17 27.22 7.23 -11.41
N ASN A 18 27.41 7.96 -12.52
CA ASN A 18 27.28 7.39 -13.86
C ASN A 18 28.32 6.28 -14.13
N TYR A 19 29.54 6.45 -13.67
CA TYR A 19 30.62 5.47 -13.84
C TYR A 19 30.30 4.16 -13.09
N HIS A 20 29.79 4.28 -11.84
CA HIS A 20 29.50 3.10 -11.00
C HIS A 20 28.20 2.40 -11.35
N PHE A 21 27.14 3.13 -11.66
CA PHE A 21 25.81 2.57 -11.85
C PHE A 21 25.32 2.60 -13.30
N GLY A 22 25.88 3.43 -14.16
CA GLY A 22 25.51 3.55 -15.57
C GLY A 22 24.17 4.25 -15.80
N SER A 23 23.12 3.88 -15.06
CA SER A 23 21.77 4.44 -15.22
C SER A 23 21.08 4.70 -13.88
N LYS A 24 20.02 5.50 -13.92
CA LYS A 24 19.13 5.70 -12.76
C LYS A 24 18.45 4.40 -12.33
N GLU A 25 18.09 3.59 -13.29
CA GLU A 25 17.46 2.28 -13.11
C GLU A 25 18.40 1.33 -12.36
N ALA A 26 19.67 1.26 -12.77
CA ALA A 26 20.66 0.43 -12.10
C ALA A 26 20.96 0.92 -10.66
N LEU A 27 21.01 2.24 -10.44
CA LEU A 27 21.12 2.82 -9.11
C LEU A 27 19.89 2.44 -8.23
N MET A 28 18.69 2.46 -8.80
CA MET A 28 17.48 2.06 -8.08
C MET A 28 17.48 0.56 -7.75
N HIS A 29 17.93 -0.30 -8.67
CA HIS A 29 18.08 -1.73 -8.41
C HIS A 29 19.03 -2.00 -7.25
N GLU A 30 20.21 -1.37 -7.28
CA GLU A 30 21.20 -1.53 -6.21
C GLU A 30 20.64 -1.09 -4.85
N LEU A 31 19.98 0.07 -4.80
CA LEU A 31 19.35 0.55 -3.58
C LEU A 31 18.28 -0.43 -3.07
N LEU A 32 17.44 -0.95 -3.97
CA LEU A 32 16.36 -1.87 -3.62
C LEU A 32 16.94 -3.20 -3.15
N SER A 33 17.93 -3.77 -3.86
CA SER A 33 18.52 -5.05 -3.47
C SER A 33 19.17 -4.97 -2.09
N GLN A 34 20.04 -4.00 -1.84
CA GLN A 34 20.69 -3.86 -0.54
C GLN A 34 19.72 -3.77 0.64
N ARG A 35 18.61 -3.08 0.47
CA ARG A 35 17.63 -2.87 1.56
C ARG A 35 16.59 -3.98 1.63
N LEU A 36 16.08 -4.44 0.47
CA LEU A 36 15.04 -5.47 0.43
C LEU A 36 15.59 -6.87 0.74
N ASP A 37 16.82 -7.18 0.31
CA ASP A 37 17.41 -8.48 0.59
C ASP A 37 17.58 -8.69 2.10
N ARG A 38 18.08 -7.68 2.81
CA ARG A 38 18.15 -7.72 4.26
C ARG A 38 16.77 -7.85 4.90
N LEU A 39 15.81 -7.01 4.51
CA LEU A 39 14.45 -7.04 5.03
C LEU A 39 13.80 -8.41 4.80
N ASN A 40 13.97 -8.97 3.61
CA ASN A 40 13.35 -10.23 3.24
C ASN A 40 14.02 -11.44 3.93
N LEU A 41 15.32 -11.38 4.16
CA LEU A 41 16.02 -12.37 4.98
C LEU A 41 15.48 -12.38 6.43
N GLU A 42 15.30 -11.21 7.03
CA GLU A 42 14.73 -11.07 8.37
C GLU A 42 13.29 -11.60 8.43
N ARG A 43 12.47 -11.31 7.41
CA ARG A 43 11.10 -11.84 7.27
C ARG A 43 11.07 -13.37 7.21
N LEU A 44 11.91 -13.96 6.36
CA LEU A 44 11.97 -15.43 6.22
C LEU A 44 12.46 -16.12 7.50
N ASN A 45 13.45 -15.54 8.17
CA ASN A 45 13.94 -16.04 9.44
C ASN A 45 12.86 -15.98 10.52
N LEU A 46 12.15 -14.85 10.61
CA LEU A 46 11.05 -14.70 11.56
C LEU A 46 9.92 -15.70 11.27
N LEU A 47 9.49 -15.83 10.01
CA LEU A 47 8.48 -16.81 9.62
C LEU A 47 8.92 -18.23 10.01
N SER A 48 10.14 -18.62 9.65
CA SER A 48 10.67 -19.96 9.95
C SER A 48 10.77 -20.26 11.45
N ASN A 49 11.13 -19.25 12.24
CA ASN A 49 11.20 -19.38 13.71
C ASN A 49 9.80 -19.51 14.32
N CYS A 50 8.85 -18.70 13.88
CA CYS A 50 7.47 -18.78 14.38
C CYS A 50 6.79 -20.10 13.97
N GLU A 51 7.03 -20.61 12.76
CA GLU A 51 6.53 -21.92 12.33
C GLU A 51 7.06 -23.08 13.19
N LYS A 52 8.30 -22.99 13.68
CA LYS A 52 8.87 -23.98 14.59
C LYS A 52 8.30 -23.84 16.01
N GLN A 53 8.08 -22.62 16.46
CA GLN A 53 7.66 -22.33 17.83
C GLN A 53 6.16 -22.51 18.03
N TRP A 54 5.35 -22.21 16.99
CA TRP A 54 3.88 -22.25 17.03
C TRP A 54 3.29 -23.03 15.86
N PRO A 55 3.60 -24.33 15.74
CA PRO A 55 3.23 -25.12 14.55
C PRO A 55 1.72 -25.19 14.30
N GLU A 56 0.91 -25.16 15.38
CA GLU A 56 -0.55 -25.31 15.30
C GLU A 56 -1.34 -24.04 15.62
N ASN A 57 -0.67 -22.99 16.14
CA ASN A 57 -1.32 -21.78 16.65
C ASN A 57 -1.06 -20.54 15.81
N MET A 58 -0.59 -20.71 14.57
CA MET A 58 -0.31 -19.59 13.68
C MET A 58 -1.56 -19.21 12.91
N ASP A 59 -2.01 -17.98 13.06
CA ASP A 59 -3.13 -17.41 12.31
C ASP A 59 -2.67 -16.40 11.24
N ALA A 60 -3.60 -15.92 10.43
CA ALA A 60 -3.31 -14.95 9.37
C ALA A 60 -2.79 -13.62 9.94
N THR A 61 -3.20 -13.23 11.16
CA THR A 61 -2.73 -12.03 11.84
C THR A 61 -1.26 -12.14 12.19
N ALA A 62 -0.84 -13.32 12.69
CA ALA A 62 0.57 -13.61 12.98
C ALA A 62 1.43 -13.57 11.71
N VAL A 63 0.95 -14.14 10.59
CA VAL A 63 1.67 -14.09 9.30
C VAL A 63 1.81 -12.65 8.80
N PHE A 64 0.77 -11.80 8.96
CA PHE A 64 0.88 -10.37 8.66
C PHE A 64 1.91 -9.68 9.55
N ALA A 65 1.88 -9.95 10.85
CA ALA A 65 2.85 -9.38 11.78
C ALA A 65 4.29 -9.71 11.36
N MET A 66 4.56 -10.96 10.99
CA MET A 66 5.88 -11.39 10.50
C MET A 66 6.31 -10.67 9.22
N LEU A 67 5.36 -10.32 8.36
CA LEU A 67 5.64 -9.59 7.12
C LEU A 67 5.96 -8.11 7.38
N PHE A 68 5.32 -7.48 8.37
CA PHE A 68 5.38 -6.03 8.59
C PHE A 68 6.31 -5.59 9.71
N ILE A 69 6.42 -6.33 10.80
CA ILE A 69 7.26 -5.95 11.95
C ILE A 69 8.73 -5.70 11.56
N PRO A 70 9.39 -6.55 10.74
CA PRO A 70 10.77 -6.28 10.33
C PRO A 70 10.91 -4.96 9.55
N ALA A 71 9.95 -4.66 8.68
CA ALA A 71 9.96 -3.41 7.92
C ALA A 71 9.78 -2.19 8.83
N PHE A 72 8.84 -2.27 9.78
CA PHE A 72 8.60 -1.22 10.76
C PHE A 72 9.84 -0.98 11.64
N ARG A 73 10.46 -2.04 12.16
CA ARG A 73 11.67 -1.95 12.95
C ARG A 73 12.83 -1.29 12.18
N ILE A 74 13.07 -1.69 10.93
CA ILE A 74 14.09 -1.06 10.07
C ILE A 74 13.81 0.43 9.88
N SER A 75 12.55 0.85 9.84
CA SER A 75 12.18 2.26 9.67
C SER A 75 12.66 3.13 10.83
N HIS A 76 12.75 2.59 12.04
CA HIS A 76 13.11 3.31 13.25
C HIS A 76 14.59 3.14 13.63
N GLU A 77 15.16 1.96 13.43
CA GLU A 77 16.52 1.63 13.89
C GLU A 77 17.63 2.02 12.90
N SER A 78 17.31 2.18 11.60
CA SER A 78 18.34 2.42 10.58
C SER A 78 18.39 3.86 10.10
N VAL A 79 19.61 4.35 9.87
CA VAL A 79 19.81 5.64 9.18
C VAL A 79 19.12 5.60 7.81
N GLY A 80 18.21 6.55 7.57
CA GLY A 80 17.42 6.60 6.35
C GLY A 80 16.28 5.57 6.29
N GLY A 81 15.96 4.87 7.37
CA GLY A 81 14.90 3.87 7.43
C GLY A 81 13.53 4.42 7.06
N LYS A 82 13.12 5.56 7.63
CA LYS A 82 11.87 6.24 7.27
C LYS A 82 11.81 6.61 5.78
N SER A 83 12.94 7.07 5.21
CA SER A 83 13.02 7.38 3.78
C SER A 83 12.93 6.13 2.92
N PHE A 84 13.53 5.02 3.36
CA PHE A 84 13.41 3.73 2.69
C PHE A 84 11.97 3.21 2.70
N MET A 85 11.25 3.31 3.81
CA MET A 85 9.84 2.90 3.89
C MET A 85 8.96 3.70 2.93
N ARG A 86 9.18 5.01 2.80
CA ARG A 86 8.50 5.83 1.78
C ARG A 86 8.83 5.37 0.34
N VAL A 87 10.08 5.05 0.07
CA VAL A 87 10.48 4.49 -1.23
C VAL A 87 9.80 3.14 -1.45
N LEU A 88 9.79 2.26 -0.44
CA LEU A 88 9.16 0.95 -0.51
C LEU A 88 7.65 1.05 -0.79
N GLY A 89 6.94 1.91 -0.08
CA GLY A 89 5.51 2.17 -0.33
C GLY A 89 5.26 2.66 -1.76
N ARG A 90 6.09 3.57 -2.27
CA ARG A 90 6.02 4.04 -3.67
C ARG A 90 6.31 2.92 -4.67
N VAL A 91 7.32 2.10 -4.41
CA VAL A 91 7.68 0.94 -5.25
C VAL A 91 6.53 -0.05 -5.37
N TYR A 92 5.85 -0.37 -4.27
CA TYR A 92 4.67 -1.24 -4.30
C TYR A 92 3.44 -0.60 -4.96
N SER A 93 3.38 0.74 -4.98
CA SER A 93 2.31 1.50 -5.63
C SER A 93 2.62 1.87 -7.08
N ASP A 94 3.89 1.78 -7.50
CA ASP A 94 4.36 2.16 -8.83
C ASP A 94 3.81 1.20 -9.89
N ARG A 95 3.34 1.79 -10.99
CA ARG A 95 2.87 1.05 -12.18
C ARG A 95 3.97 0.78 -13.20
N SER A 96 5.20 1.25 -12.94
CA SER A 96 6.33 1.04 -13.85
C SER A 96 6.58 -0.46 -14.08
N PRO A 97 6.55 -0.94 -15.32
CA PRO A 97 6.86 -2.33 -15.64
C PRO A 97 8.25 -2.74 -15.15
N PHE A 98 9.19 -1.80 -15.20
CA PHE A 98 10.56 -1.99 -14.75
C PHE A 98 10.67 -2.40 -13.28
N ILE A 99 10.03 -1.64 -12.37
CA ILE A 99 10.04 -1.96 -10.92
C ILE A 99 9.26 -3.25 -10.66
N ARG A 100 8.10 -3.41 -11.29
CA ARG A 100 7.28 -4.61 -11.13
C ARG A 100 8.01 -5.87 -11.56
N ASN A 101 8.66 -5.86 -12.72
CA ASN A 101 9.41 -7.01 -13.23
C ASN A 101 10.58 -7.34 -12.29
N TYR A 102 11.33 -6.32 -11.84
CA TYR A 102 12.42 -6.51 -10.88
C TYR A 102 11.92 -7.19 -9.60
N LEU A 103 10.83 -6.70 -9.01
CA LEU A 103 10.27 -7.30 -7.79
C LEU A 103 9.77 -8.74 -8.03
N GLN A 104 9.14 -9.01 -9.18
CA GLN A 104 8.67 -10.34 -9.52
C GLN A 104 9.82 -11.33 -9.72
N GLU A 105 10.87 -10.94 -10.42
CA GLU A 105 12.00 -11.82 -10.69
C GLU A 105 12.81 -12.14 -9.41
N HIS A 106 13.09 -11.14 -8.60
CA HIS A 106 14.00 -11.29 -7.45
C HIS A 106 13.29 -11.76 -6.18
N TYR A 107 12.03 -11.38 -5.97
CA TYR A 107 11.34 -11.63 -4.68
C TYR A 107 10.15 -12.59 -4.79
N ARG A 108 9.87 -13.16 -5.98
CA ARG A 108 8.82 -14.16 -6.17
C ARG A 108 8.92 -15.34 -5.20
N PRO A 109 10.10 -15.94 -4.92
CA PRO A 109 10.20 -17.03 -3.96
C PRO A 109 9.77 -16.63 -2.56
N ILE A 110 10.08 -15.41 -2.13
CA ILE A 110 9.73 -14.88 -0.80
C ILE A 110 8.24 -14.65 -0.70
N PHE A 111 7.65 -13.99 -1.70
CA PHE A 111 6.20 -13.83 -1.77
C PHE A 111 5.47 -15.18 -1.81
N GLY A 112 5.99 -16.14 -2.55
CA GLY A 112 5.46 -17.50 -2.58
C GLY A 112 5.47 -18.16 -1.19
N ARG A 113 6.56 -17.99 -0.43
CA ARG A 113 6.70 -18.56 0.92
C ARG A 113 5.67 -17.97 1.90
N PHE A 114 5.45 -16.66 1.86
CA PHE A 114 4.40 -15.99 2.66
C PHE A 114 3.00 -16.36 2.18
N PHE A 115 2.78 -16.44 0.87
CA PHE A 115 1.51 -16.89 0.30
C PHE A 115 1.12 -18.28 0.80
N GLU A 116 2.06 -19.24 0.83
CA GLU A 116 1.81 -20.58 1.37
C GLU A 116 1.54 -20.54 2.88
N ALA A 117 2.22 -19.65 3.65
CA ALA A 117 1.92 -19.47 5.05
C ALA A 117 0.48 -18.97 5.26
N PHE A 118 0.05 -17.94 4.52
CA PHE A 118 -1.34 -17.46 4.55
C PHE A 118 -2.34 -18.55 4.11
N SER A 119 -2.03 -19.30 3.06
CA SER A 119 -2.91 -20.38 2.57
C SER A 119 -3.14 -21.45 3.62
N ARG A 120 -2.12 -21.75 4.44
CA ARG A 120 -2.29 -22.72 5.55
C ARG A 120 -3.13 -22.19 6.70
N THR A 121 -3.09 -20.89 6.96
CA THR A 121 -3.90 -20.26 8.03
C THR A 121 -5.34 -19.98 7.61
N LEU A 122 -5.63 -20.07 6.32
CA LEU A 122 -6.94 -19.79 5.72
C LEU A 122 -7.32 -20.92 4.73
N PRO A 123 -7.49 -22.16 5.21
CA PRO A 123 -7.66 -23.33 4.35
C PRO A 123 -8.95 -23.29 3.50
N ASP A 124 -10.00 -22.65 4.01
CA ASP A 124 -11.28 -22.53 3.31
C ASP A 124 -11.32 -21.38 2.29
N LEU A 125 -10.28 -20.52 2.26
CA LEU A 125 -10.22 -19.41 1.31
C LEU A 125 -9.58 -19.88 -0.01
N PRO A 126 -10.30 -19.80 -1.15
CA PRO A 126 -9.73 -20.16 -2.45
C PRO A 126 -8.46 -19.36 -2.75
N ARG A 127 -7.46 -20.01 -3.37
CA ARG A 127 -6.13 -19.39 -3.62
C ARG A 127 -6.19 -18.12 -4.47
N ASN A 128 -7.10 -18.06 -5.44
CA ASN A 128 -7.33 -16.86 -6.26
C ASN A 128 -7.87 -15.70 -5.41
N GLU A 129 -8.81 -15.99 -4.52
CA GLU A 129 -9.37 -15.01 -3.60
C GLU A 129 -8.33 -14.53 -2.57
N LEU A 130 -7.55 -15.45 -2.00
CA LEU A 130 -6.42 -15.11 -1.14
C LEU A 130 -5.45 -14.17 -1.85
N GLY A 131 -5.10 -14.45 -3.11
CA GLY A 131 -4.21 -13.60 -3.91
C GLY A 131 -4.77 -12.20 -4.10
N LEU A 132 -6.07 -12.09 -4.40
CA LEU A 132 -6.77 -10.81 -4.54
C LEU A 132 -6.74 -10.00 -3.25
N ARG A 133 -7.12 -10.63 -2.12
CA ARG A 133 -7.16 -10.00 -0.80
C ARG A 133 -5.78 -9.57 -0.31
N LEU A 134 -4.76 -10.41 -0.50
CA LEU A 134 -3.37 -10.04 -0.20
C LEU A 134 -2.92 -8.84 -1.04
N HIS A 135 -3.28 -8.80 -2.32
CA HIS A 135 -2.97 -7.65 -3.17
C HIS A 135 -3.59 -6.36 -2.62
N PHE A 136 -4.86 -6.36 -2.24
CA PHE A 136 -5.53 -5.19 -1.65
C PHE A 136 -4.94 -4.82 -0.30
N GLY A 137 -4.71 -5.77 0.60
CA GLY A 137 -4.11 -5.53 1.90
C GLY A 137 -2.70 -4.92 1.80
N LEU A 138 -1.86 -5.46 0.90
CA LEU A 138 -0.53 -4.92 0.65
C LEU A 138 -0.58 -3.51 0.04
N LYS A 139 -1.54 -3.23 -0.84
CA LYS A 139 -1.72 -1.89 -1.42
C LYS A 139 -2.18 -0.87 -0.38
N ALA A 140 -3.12 -1.23 0.48
CA ALA A 140 -3.59 -0.37 1.57
C ALA A 140 -2.43 0.00 2.51
N LEU A 141 -1.65 -0.98 2.97
CA LEU A 141 -0.47 -0.75 3.80
C LEU A 141 0.62 0.05 3.10
N SER A 142 0.86 -0.23 1.82
CA SER A 142 1.83 0.55 1.02
C SER A 142 1.45 2.02 0.94
N GLY A 143 0.15 2.32 0.80
CA GLY A 143 -0.37 3.69 0.80
C GLY A 143 -0.11 4.39 2.13
N ILE A 144 -0.35 3.71 3.25
CA ILE A 144 -0.07 4.25 4.59
C ILE A 144 1.44 4.51 4.76
N LEU A 145 2.29 3.55 4.38
CA LEU A 145 3.75 3.68 4.51
C LEU A 145 4.35 4.72 3.56
N ALA A 146 3.73 4.97 2.40
CA ALA A 146 4.17 5.97 1.44
C ALA A 146 3.78 7.39 1.83
N GLY A 147 2.84 7.56 2.76
CA GLY A 147 2.38 8.85 3.26
C GLY A 147 3.54 9.67 3.85
N GLU A 148 3.56 10.98 3.57
CA GLU A 148 4.69 11.83 3.97
C GLU A 148 4.67 12.14 5.47
N ASP A 149 3.52 11.96 6.15
CA ASP A 149 3.31 12.45 7.50
C ASP A 149 2.48 11.51 8.37
N MET A 150 2.81 10.20 8.33
CA MET A 150 2.10 9.20 9.14
C MET A 150 2.14 9.55 10.64
N GLN A 151 3.28 10.07 11.13
CA GLN A 151 3.41 10.49 12.52
C GLN A 151 2.43 11.62 12.87
N LYS A 152 2.35 12.64 12.01
CA LYS A 152 1.41 13.74 12.21
C LYS A 152 -0.04 13.28 12.16
N LEU A 153 -0.37 12.39 11.21
CA LEU A 153 -1.71 11.79 11.14
C LEU A 153 -2.05 11.02 12.42
N ILE A 154 -1.09 10.27 12.97
CA ILE A 154 -1.25 9.54 14.23
C ILE A 154 -1.45 10.53 15.37
N ASP A 155 -0.61 11.55 15.47
CA ASP A 155 -0.69 12.58 16.51
C ASP A 155 -2.04 13.34 16.45
N ASP A 156 -2.49 13.68 15.24
CA ASP A 156 -3.77 14.37 15.01
C ASP A 156 -4.99 13.47 15.35
N LEU A 157 -4.94 12.17 15.00
CA LEU A 157 -6.04 11.23 15.22
C LEU A 157 -6.05 10.62 16.62
N SER A 158 -4.92 10.57 17.31
CA SER A 158 -4.83 10.06 18.68
C SER A 158 -5.32 11.05 19.73
N MET A 159 -5.68 12.26 19.32
CA MET A 159 -6.12 13.34 20.23
C MET A 159 -5.13 13.62 21.40
N GLY A 160 -3.84 13.45 21.12
CA GLY A 160 -2.76 13.68 22.08
C GLY A 160 -2.41 12.47 22.97
N GLU A 161 -3.02 11.31 22.74
CA GLU A 161 -2.56 10.08 23.39
C GLU A 161 -1.23 9.60 22.78
N ALA A 162 -0.27 9.27 23.63
CA ALA A 162 1.00 8.70 23.19
C ALA A 162 0.79 7.23 22.80
N ILE A 163 0.88 6.94 21.51
CA ILE A 163 0.80 5.58 20.97
C ILE A 163 2.24 5.08 20.75
N ASN A 164 2.60 3.98 21.41
CA ASN A 164 3.90 3.36 21.17
C ASN A 164 3.89 2.52 19.88
N ASP A 165 5.09 2.20 19.36
CA ASP A 165 5.26 1.49 18.09
C ASP A 165 4.56 0.13 18.04
N GLY A 166 4.57 -0.62 19.13
CA GLY A 166 3.90 -1.92 19.23
C GLY A 166 2.38 -1.80 19.15
N GLU A 167 1.83 -0.81 19.83
CA GLU A 167 0.40 -0.51 19.80
C GLU A 167 -0.05 -0.02 18.41
N LEU A 168 0.74 0.85 17.77
CA LEU A 168 0.48 1.28 16.40
C LEU A 168 0.45 0.10 15.44
N MET A 169 1.44 -0.79 15.53
CA MET A 169 1.47 -2.01 14.70
C MET A 169 0.28 -2.91 14.96
N ALA A 170 -0.09 -3.13 16.21
CA ALA A 170 -1.26 -3.93 16.57
C ALA A 170 -2.55 -3.34 15.97
N ARG A 171 -2.73 -2.03 16.05
CA ARG A 171 -3.87 -1.32 15.45
C ARG A 171 -3.88 -1.45 13.92
N LEU A 172 -2.77 -1.22 13.25
CA LEU A 172 -2.66 -1.34 11.79
C LEU A 172 -2.93 -2.78 11.31
N ILE A 173 -2.38 -3.78 11.99
CA ILE A 173 -2.59 -5.19 11.64
C ILE A 173 -4.06 -5.56 11.88
N SER A 174 -4.68 -5.13 12.99
CA SER A 174 -6.08 -5.41 13.28
C SER A 174 -7.05 -4.78 12.28
N LEU A 175 -6.70 -3.65 11.68
CA LEU A 175 -7.50 -3.03 10.61
C LEU A 175 -7.40 -3.78 9.28
N ILE A 176 -6.29 -4.44 9.02
CA ILE A 176 -6.01 -5.09 7.72
C ILE A 176 -6.32 -6.58 7.73
N SER A 177 -6.13 -7.26 8.86
CA SER A 177 -6.46 -8.69 8.98
C SER A 177 -7.89 -9.03 8.50
N PRO A 178 -8.93 -8.23 8.77
CA PRO A 178 -10.27 -8.48 8.25
C PRO A 178 -10.36 -8.54 6.73
N ILE A 179 -9.48 -7.88 5.99
CA ILE A 179 -9.44 -8.00 4.52
C ILE A 179 -9.25 -9.46 4.10
N LEU A 180 -8.43 -10.22 4.84
CA LEU A 180 -8.21 -11.64 4.56
C LEU A 180 -9.31 -12.54 5.10
N THR A 181 -9.83 -12.24 6.28
CA THR A 181 -10.75 -13.10 7.02
C THR A 181 -12.23 -12.76 6.80
N ALA A 182 -12.53 -11.63 6.13
CA ALA A 182 -13.91 -11.25 5.83
C ALA A 182 -14.62 -12.37 5.06
N PRO A 183 -15.88 -12.68 5.39
CA PRO A 183 -16.67 -13.62 4.59
C PRO A 183 -16.78 -13.13 3.14
N PHE A 184 -17.03 -14.05 2.20
CA PHE A 184 -17.48 -13.65 0.87
C PHE A 184 -18.74 -12.80 1.01
N GLY A 185 -18.90 -11.82 0.12
CA GLY A 185 -20.08 -10.98 0.11
C GLY A 185 -21.34 -11.85 0.15
N SER A 186 -22.22 -11.64 1.13
CA SER A 186 -23.47 -12.36 1.18
C SER A 186 -24.33 -11.99 -0.03
N PRO A 187 -25.26 -12.84 -0.49
CA PRO A 187 -26.21 -12.48 -1.53
C PRO A 187 -26.94 -11.16 -1.25
N GLU A 188 -27.20 -10.87 0.02
CA GLU A 188 -27.83 -9.61 0.47
C GLU A 188 -26.91 -8.40 0.23
N GLN A 189 -25.60 -8.52 0.55
CA GLN A 189 -24.64 -7.45 0.28
C GLN A 189 -24.44 -7.21 -1.22
N ILE A 190 -24.43 -8.27 -2.01
CA ILE A 190 -24.37 -8.19 -3.47
C ILE A 190 -25.61 -7.49 -4.00
N GLY A 191 -26.82 -7.86 -3.51
CA GLY A 191 -28.09 -7.23 -3.89
C GLY A 191 -28.11 -5.72 -3.60
N ILE A 192 -27.67 -5.30 -2.41
CA ILE A 192 -27.58 -3.88 -2.06
C ILE A 192 -26.66 -3.13 -3.01
N ILE A 193 -25.49 -3.70 -3.35
CA ILE A 193 -24.55 -3.06 -4.27
C ILE A 193 -25.14 -2.96 -5.68
N GLU A 194 -25.84 -4.00 -6.14
CA GLU A 194 -26.52 -3.98 -7.44
C GLU A 194 -27.63 -2.91 -7.50
N GLU A 195 -28.41 -2.76 -6.42
CA GLU A 195 -29.40 -1.69 -6.30
C GLU A 195 -28.75 -0.30 -6.35
N VAL A 196 -27.65 -0.08 -5.63
CA VAL A 196 -26.91 1.19 -5.66
C VAL A 196 -26.35 1.47 -7.05
N LEU A 197 -25.80 0.46 -7.75
CA LEU A 197 -25.32 0.61 -9.12
C LEU A 197 -26.45 0.98 -10.11
N GLN A 198 -27.65 0.42 -9.94
CA GLN A 198 -28.81 0.78 -10.75
C GLN A 198 -29.22 2.23 -10.51
N LEU A 199 -29.26 2.67 -9.25
CA LEU A 199 -29.59 4.05 -8.88
C LEU A 199 -28.52 5.03 -9.40
N ASP A 200 -27.24 4.67 -9.33
CA ASP A 200 -26.15 5.48 -9.86
C ASP A 200 -26.28 5.66 -11.38
N ASN A 201 -26.56 4.60 -12.12
CA ASN A 201 -26.76 4.66 -13.57
C ASN A 201 -27.94 5.58 -13.94
N ALA A 202 -29.06 5.48 -13.24
CA ALA A 202 -30.23 6.32 -13.46
C ALA A 202 -29.93 7.80 -13.15
N THR A 203 -29.21 8.06 -12.06
CA THR A 203 -28.78 9.39 -11.62
C THR A 203 -27.81 10.02 -12.62
N ALA A 204 -26.83 9.23 -13.10
CA ALA A 204 -25.85 9.67 -14.07
C ALA A 204 -26.52 9.99 -15.44
N GLU A 205 -27.53 9.20 -15.85
CA GLU A 205 -28.29 9.46 -17.08
C GLU A 205 -29.10 10.74 -16.96
N ALA A 206 -29.78 10.96 -15.83
CA ALA A 206 -30.51 12.19 -15.55
C ALA A 206 -29.61 13.43 -15.58
N ALA A 207 -28.42 13.32 -14.94
CA ALA A 207 -27.42 14.39 -14.94
C ALA A 207 -26.89 14.70 -16.34
N ARG A 208 -26.66 13.68 -17.20
CA ARG A 208 -26.24 13.87 -18.58
C ARG A 208 -27.34 14.57 -19.40
N LYS A 209 -28.61 14.21 -19.25
CA LYS A 209 -29.74 14.86 -19.91
C LYS A 209 -29.85 16.32 -19.50
N ALA A 210 -29.73 16.62 -18.21
CA ALA A 210 -29.77 18.00 -17.72
C ALA A 210 -28.62 18.89 -18.24
N VAL A 211 -27.47 18.31 -18.56
CA VAL A 211 -26.32 19.05 -19.16
C VAL A 211 -26.53 19.26 -20.69
N THR A 212 -27.16 18.30 -21.36
CA THR A 212 -27.36 18.34 -22.83
C THR A 212 -28.62 19.11 -23.26
N GLU A 213 -29.60 19.24 -22.36
CA GLU A 213 -30.81 20.07 -22.57
C GLU A 213 -30.75 21.23 -21.55
N PRO A 214 -30.06 22.34 -21.84
CA PRO A 214 -30.12 23.51 -20.98
C PRO A 214 -31.54 24.04 -21.02
N ASP A 215 -32.24 23.92 -19.89
CA ASP A 215 -33.55 24.48 -19.68
C ASP A 215 -33.53 25.96 -20.10
N SER A 216 -34.40 26.35 -21.05
CA SER A 216 -34.53 27.69 -21.53
C SER A 216 -35.21 28.65 -20.54
N GLY A 217 -35.27 28.26 -19.25
CA GLY A 217 -35.86 29.01 -18.16
C GLY A 217 -34.86 29.22 -17.02
N THR A 218 -34.29 30.42 -17.02
CA THR A 218 -33.78 31.19 -15.85
C THR A 218 -33.80 30.49 -14.51
N HIS A 219 -32.64 30.01 -14.05
CA HIS A 219 -32.07 30.14 -12.72
C HIS A 219 -30.74 29.38 -12.66
N THR A 220 -29.67 30.00 -13.12
CA THR A 220 -28.30 29.64 -12.78
C THR A 220 -28.09 29.96 -11.30
N ALA A 221 -27.89 28.93 -10.50
CA ALA A 221 -27.27 29.09 -9.19
C ALA A 221 -25.76 29.34 -9.43
N PRO A 222 -25.24 30.57 -9.21
CA PRO A 222 -23.88 30.94 -9.64
C PRO A 222 -22.76 30.37 -8.77
N GLY A 223 -23.02 29.47 -7.84
CA GLY A 223 -22.03 29.09 -6.83
C GLY A 223 -21.25 27.80 -7.10
N VAL A 224 -21.86 26.80 -7.73
CA VAL A 224 -21.25 25.44 -7.78
C VAL A 224 -20.17 25.32 -8.87
N LEU A 225 -20.34 25.97 -9.99
CA LEU A 225 -19.36 25.94 -11.09
C LEU A 225 -18.11 26.79 -10.80
N GLU A 226 -18.24 27.87 -10.03
CA GLU A 226 -17.11 28.67 -9.57
C GLU A 226 -16.30 27.94 -8.51
N TRP A 227 -16.96 27.20 -7.62
CA TRP A 227 -16.34 26.40 -6.57
C TRP A 227 -15.47 25.24 -7.13
N LEU A 228 -15.92 24.61 -8.22
CA LEU A 228 -15.17 23.56 -8.94
C LEU A 228 -13.99 24.12 -9.75
N LYS A 229 -14.06 25.38 -10.19
CA LYS A 229 -12.97 26.05 -10.92
C LYS A 229 -11.85 26.56 -9.98
N GLU A 230 -12.15 26.82 -8.74
CA GLU A 230 -11.18 27.31 -7.76
C GLU A 230 -10.31 26.24 -7.11
N GLY A 231 -10.50 24.96 -7.45
CA GLY A 231 -9.59 23.89 -7.03
C GLY A 231 -9.47 23.68 -5.51
N ARG A 232 -10.49 24.05 -4.73
CA ARG A 232 -10.45 23.97 -3.24
C ARG A 232 -10.85 22.60 -2.68
N LEU A 233 -10.71 21.53 -3.44
CA LEU A 233 -10.70 20.17 -2.94
C LEU A 233 -9.27 19.65 -3.00
N ALA A 234 -8.47 20.03 -1.99
CA ALA A 234 -7.30 19.23 -1.61
C ALA A 234 -7.84 18.07 -0.76
N LEU A 235 -7.94 16.90 -1.38
CA LEU A 235 -7.99 15.60 -0.72
C LEU A 235 -6.59 14.98 -0.75
#